data_f01265317d4619b97f7aa8a9438e1947
#
_entry.id   f01265317d4619b97f7aa8a9438e1947
#
_cell.length_a   1.000
_cell.length_b   1.000
_cell.length_c   1.000
_cell.angle_alpha   90.00
_cell.angle_beta   90.00
_cell.angle_gamma   90.00
#
_symmetry.space_group_name_H-M   'P 1'
#
loop_
_entity.id
_entity.type
_entity.pdbx_description
1 polymer ?
#
loop_
_entity_poly.entity_id
_entity_poly.type
_entity_poly.pdbx_seq_one_letter_code
_entity_poly.pdbx_strand_id
1 'polypeptide(L)'
;MKDVWWSEVPRPSGVFGGHLAFGHPDRFWEFRSLGRGRINFEEIIRRLNSARYAGPLSIEWEDIGMAREQGAREACAFVRAVDFDPAAGAFDAAFAR
;
A
#
# COMPACT_ATOMS: atom_id res chain seq x y z
N MET A 1 -4.03 5.52 -2.42
CA MET A 1 -3.11 4.50 -1.88
C MET A 1 -1.69 5.00 -1.97
N LYS A 2 -0.94 4.88 -0.91
CA LYS A 2 0.47 5.28 -0.84
C LYS A 2 1.19 4.30 0.05
N ASP A 3 2.36 3.83 -0.36
CA ASP A 3 3.09 2.81 0.37
C ASP A 3 4.25 3.39 1.16
N VAL A 4 4.60 2.74 2.25
CA VAL A 4 5.63 3.18 3.19
C VAL A 4 6.43 1.98 3.66
N TRP A 5 7.73 2.15 3.69
CA TRP A 5 8.64 1.25 4.40
C TRP A 5 9.00 1.88 5.75
N TRP A 6 9.15 1.08 6.78
CA TRP A 6 9.66 1.54 8.06
C TRP A 6 10.64 0.53 8.64
N SER A 7 11.55 1.02 9.51
CA SER A 7 12.55 0.20 10.15
C SER A 7 11.93 -0.70 11.21
N GLU A 8 12.40 -1.93 11.30
CA GLU A 8 12.02 -2.85 12.38
C GLU A 8 12.86 -2.68 13.63
N VAL A 9 13.89 -1.85 13.56
CA VAL A 9 14.77 -1.56 14.69
C VAL A 9 14.79 -0.06 14.96
N PRO A 10 15.03 0.37 16.22
CA PRO A 10 15.16 1.80 16.53
C PRO A 10 16.28 2.46 15.74
N ARG A 11 16.07 3.72 15.42
CA ARG A 11 17.06 4.57 14.76
C ARG A 11 17.28 5.85 15.54
N PRO A 12 18.50 6.47 15.44
CA PRO A 12 18.78 7.71 16.18
C PRO A 12 17.83 8.85 15.89
N SER A 13 17.26 8.91 14.67
CA SER A 13 16.29 9.92 14.28
C SER A 13 14.93 9.78 14.95
N GLY A 14 14.65 8.67 15.62
CA GLY A 14 13.33 8.35 16.14
C GLY A 14 12.34 7.99 15.02
N VAL A 15 11.11 7.73 15.42
CA VAL A 15 10.08 7.20 14.46
C VAL A 15 9.62 8.23 13.44
N PHE A 16 9.71 9.53 13.74
CA PHE A 16 9.23 10.54 12.80
C PHE A 16 10.28 10.94 11.78
N GLY A 17 11.54 11.01 12.16
CA GLY A 17 12.67 11.33 11.28
C GLY A 17 12.54 12.61 10.47
N GLY A 18 11.65 13.53 10.87
CA GLY A 18 11.21 14.64 10.04
C GLY A 18 12.26 15.71 9.72
N HIS A 19 13.37 15.73 10.43
CA HIS A 19 14.47 16.67 10.20
C HIS A 19 15.50 16.14 9.18
N LEU A 20 15.35 14.89 8.75
CA LEU A 20 16.25 14.27 7.78
C LEU A 20 15.62 14.24 6.41
N ALA A 21 16.41 14.51 5.38
CA ALA A 21 15.93 14.44 4.00
C ALA A 21 15.53 13.01 3.62
N PHE A 22 14.55 12.86 2.74
CA PHE A 22 14.20 11.56 2.18
C PHE A 22 15.43 10.91 1.55
N GLY A 23 15.59 9.60 1.77
CA GLY A 23 16.75 8.85 1.32
C GLY A 23 17.92 8.83 2.31
N HIS A 24 17.87 9.63 3.37
CA HIS A 24 18.92 9.62 4.39
C HIS A 24 18.95 8.26 5.10
N PRO A 25 20.13 7.63 5.29
CA PRO A 25 20.21 6.28 5.84
C PRO A 25 19.72 6.14 7.28
N ASP A 26 19.65 7.24 8.03
CA ASP A 26 19.20 7.22 9.42
C ASP A 26 17.70 7.43 9.59
N ARG A 27 16.96 7.62 8.51
CA ARG A 27 15.50 7.77 8.60
C ARG A 27 14.85 6.47 9.03
N PHE A 28 13.79 6.58 9.84
CA PHE A 28 13.04 5.43 10.31
C PHE A 28 12.05 4.91 9.26
N TRP A 29 11.57 5.77 8.35
CA TRP A 29 10.60 5.41 7.33
C TRP A 29 10.87 6.14 6.03
N GLU A 30 10.41 5.55 4.93
CA GLU A 30 10.51 6.13 3.59
C GLU A 30 9.25 5.76 2.80
N PHE A 31 8.83 6.65 1.91
CA PHE A 31 7.83 6.27 0.91
C PHE A 31 8.43 5.29 -0.08
N ARG A 32 7.63 4.34 -0.51
CA ARG A 32 8.00 3.34 -1.52
C ARG A 32 6.94 3.26 -2.60
N SER A 33 7.33 2.90 -3.80
CA SER A 33 6.40 2.52 -4.86
C SER A 33 5.44 1.45 -4.34
N LEU A 34 4.18 1.51 -4.74
CA LEU A 34 3.14 0.61 -4.23
C LEU A 34 3.53 -0.86 -4.43
N GLY A 35 3.38 -1.63 -3.37
CA GLY A 35 3.75 -3.02 -3.33
C GLY A 35 5.17 -3.29 -2.84
N ARG A 36 5.98 -2.25 -2.66
CA ARG A 36 7.37 -2.37 -2.22
C ARG A 36 7.60 -1.92 -0.78
N GLY A 37 6.56 -1.40 -0.13
CA GLY A 37 6.61 -1.03 1.27
C GLY A 37 6.04 -2.12 2.18
N ARG A 38 5.52 -1.69 3.33
CA ARG A 38 5.02 -2.60 4.37
C ARG A 38 3.51 -2.49 4.59
N ILE A 39 2.80 -1.67 3.83
CA ILE A 39 1.34 -1.56 3.95
C ILE A 39 0.71 -2.83 3.39
N ASN A 40 -0.22 -3.41 4.16
CA ASN A 40 -0.96 -4.58 3.71
C ASN A 40 -2.15 -4.17 2.85
N PHE A 41 -1.93 -3.99 1.55
CA PHE A 41 -2.97 -3.55 0.63
C PHE A 41 -4.04 -4.62 0.40
N GLU A 42 -3.70 -5.89 0.49
CA GLU A 42 -4.73 -6.94 0.39
C GLU A 42 -5.78 -6.76 1.49
N GLU A 43 -5.35 -6.51 2.73
CA GLU A 43 -6.29 -6.29 3.82
C GLU A 43 -7.13 -5.02 3.61
N ILE A 44 -6.53 -3.98 3.04
CA ILE A 44 -7.28 -2.76 2.69
C ILE A 44 -8.39 -3.08 1.68
N ILE A 45 -8.08 -3.83 0.63
CA ILE A 45 -9.08 -4.23 -0.36
C ILE A 45 -10.17 -5.08 0.28
N ARG A 46 -9.81 -6.02 1.15
CA ARG A 46 -10.81 -6.83 1.88
C ARG A 46 -11.76 -5.96 2.68
N ARG A 47 -11.24 -4.94 3.36
CA ARG A 47 -12.06 -4.01 4.15
C ARG A 47 -12.95 -3.14 3.26
N LEU A 48 -12.42 -2.65 2.14
CA LEU A 48 -13.21 -1.86 1.18
C LEU A 48 -14.34 -2.72 0.59
N ASN A 49 -14.05 -3.97 0.25
CA ASN A 49 -15.07 -4.90 -0.25
C ASN A 49 -16.15 -5.17 0.80
N SER A 50 -15.76 -5.36 2.07
CA SER A 50 -16.71 -5.55 3.16
C SER A 50 -17.60 -4.31 3.37
N ALA A 51 -17.05 -3.13 3.17
CA ALA A 51 -17.80 -1.87 3.26
C ALA A 51 -18.60 -1.56 1.99
N ARG A 52 -18.52 -2.42 0.98
CA ARG A 52 -19.19 -2.22 -0.32
C ARG A 52 -18.77 -0.94 -1.03
N TYR A 53 -17.49 -0.59 -0.90
CA TYR A 53 -16.95 0.57 -1.58
C TYR A 53 -16.92 0.31 -3.09
N ALA A 54 -17.48 1.23 -3.87
CA ALA A 54 -17.58 1.11 -5.32
C ALA A 54 -16.92 2.29 -6.05
N GLY A 55 -16.17 3.12 -5.35
CA GLY A 55 -15.50 4.27 -5.93
C GLY A 55 -14.11 3.94 -6.49
N PRO A 56 -13.43 4.96 -7.01
CA PRO A 56 -12.08 4.78 -7.57
C PRO A 56 -11.04 4.54 -6.48
N LEU A 57 -9.94 3.89 -6.89
CA LEU A 57 -8.75 3.74 -6.06
C LEU A 57 -7.68 4.70 -6.60
N SER A 58 -7.35 5.72 -5.81
CA SER A 58 -6.33 6.69 -6.20
C SER A 58 -4.95 6.21 -5.80
N ILE A 59 -3.98 6.41 -6.67
CA ILE A 59 -2.58 6.16 -6.38
C ILE A 59 -1.88 7.48 -6.13
N GLU A 60 -1.23 7.59 -4.99
CA GLU A 60 -0.34 8.69 -4.68
C GLU A 60 1.07 8.13 -4.61
N TRP A 61 1.82 8.28 -5.70
CA TRP A 61 3.11 7.62 -5.82
C TRP A 61 4.25 8.52 -5.35
N GLU A 62 5.15 7.95 -4.53
CA GLU A 62 6.38 8.60 -4.14
C GLU A 62 7.43 7.54 -3.78
N ASP A 63 8.63 7.67 -4.34
CA ASP A 63 9.77 6.80 -4.02
C ASP A 63 11.04 7.51 -4.50
N ILE A 64 11.88 7.92 -3.55
CA ILE A 64 13.11 8.66 -3.88
C ILE A 64 14.16 7.80 -4.58
N GLY A 65 14.06 6.49 -4.45
CA GLY A 65 15.02 5.54 -5.00
C GLY A 65 14.62 4.94 -6.34
N MET A 66 13.53 5.42 -6.95
CA MET A 66 13.01 4.80 -8.19
C MET A 66 12.62 5.86 -9.21
N ALA A 67 12.84 5.57 -10.50
CA ALA A 67 12.39 6.43 -11.58
C ALA A 67 10.85 6.51 -11.59
N ARG A 68 10.32 7.74 -11.61
CA ARG A 68 8.89 8.00 -11.46
C ARG A 68 8.04 7.30 -12.51
N GLU A 69 8.46 7.30 -13.77
CA GLU A 69 7.66 6.70 -14.84
C GLU A 69 7.54 5.19 -14.68
N GLN A 70 8.63 4.52 -14.32
CA GLN A 70 8.60 3.10 -14.03
C GLN A 70 7.75 2.81 -12.80
N GLY A 71 7.94 3.60 -11.73
CA GLY A 71 7.20 3.44 -10.50
C GLY A 71 5.71 3.63 -10.67
N ALA A 72 5.30 4.64 -11.41
CA ALA A 72 3.87 4.88 -11.68
C ALA A 72 3.25 3.71 -12.45
N ARG A 73 3.97 3.17 -13.44
CA ARG A 73 3.49 2.01 -14.21
C ARG A 73 3.32 0.77 -13.34
N GLU A 74 4.32 0.45 -12.53
CA GLU A 74 4.22 -0.73 -11.65
C GLU A 74 3.18 -0.55 -10.56
N ALA A 75 2.98 0.68 -10.07
CA ALA A 75 1.95 0.95 -9.08
C ALA A 75 0.56 0.70 -9.66
N CYS A 76 0.29 1.13 -10.88
CA CYS A 76 -0.97 0.83 -11.55
C CYS A 76 -1.19 -0.67 -11.74
N ALA A 77 -0.15 -1.39 -12.15
CA ALA A 77 -0.22 -2.84 -12.30
C ALA A 77 -0.46 -3.53 -10.95
N PHE A 78 0.19 -3.06 -9.90
CA PHE A 78 0.00 -3.60 -8.55
C PHE A 78 -1.44 -3.41 -8.08
N VAL A 79 -2.00 -2.21 -8.23
CA VAL A 79 -3.38 -1.94 -7.80
C VAL A 79 -4.35 -2.82 -8.58
N ARG A 80 -4.19 -2.97 -9.89
CA ARG A 80 -5.04 -3.86 -10.69
C ARG A 80 -4.96 -5.31 -10.24
N ALA A 81 -3.78 -5.75 -9.81
CA ALA A 81 -3.57 -7.13 -9.35
C ALA A 81 -4.16 -7.37 -7.96
N VAL A 82 -4.11 -6.38 -7.07
CA VAL A 82 -4.58 -6.52 -5.69
C VAL A 82 -6.07 -6.22 -5.55
N ASP A 83 -6.65 -5.48 -6.48
CA ASP A 83 -8.06 -5.09 -6.47
C ASP A 83 -8.94 -6.24 -6.98
N PHE A 84 -9.22 -7.16 -6.09
CA PHE A 84 -10.09 -8.30 -6.42
C PHE A 84 -11.55 -7.97 -6.09
N ASP A 85 -12.46 -8.62 -6.80
CA ASP A 85 -13.89 -8.41 -6.62
C ASP A 85 -14.36 -8.98 -5.27
N PRO A 86 -15.36 -8.32 -4.63
CA PRO A 86 -15.96 -8.89 -3.44
C PRO A 86 -16.70 -10.18 -3.75
N ALA A 87 -16.88 -11.02 -2.74
CA ALA A 87 -17.69 -12.23 -2.90
C ALA A 87 -19.14 -11.87 -3.27
N ALA A 88 -19.73 -12.62 -4.18
CA ALA A 88 -21.09 -12.37 -4.67
C ALA A 88 -22.17 -12.69 -3.64
N GLY A 89 -21.81 -13.35 -2.53
CA GLY A 89 -22.74 -13.69 -1.45
C GLY A 89 -21.99 -14.29 -0.27
N ALA A 90 -22.74 -14.70 0.76
CA ALA A 90 -22.14 -15.36 1.92
C ALA A 90 -21.58 -16.72 1.50
N PHE A 91 -20.43 -17.09 2.11
CA PHE A 91 -19.77 -18.36 1.82
C PHE A 91 -20.71 -19.55 1.97
N ASP A 92 -21.53 -19.56 3.02
CA ASP A 92 -22.45 -20.65 3.31
C ASP A 92 -23.74 -20.62 2.49
N ALA A 93 -23.96 -19.59 1.68
CA ALA A 93 -25.16 -19.51 0.83
C ALA A 93 -25.27 -20.69 -0.13
N ALA A 94 -24.12 -21.24 -0.59
CA ALA A 94 -24.10 -22.41 -1.46
C ALA A 94 -24.58 -23.69 -0.76
N PHE A 95 -24.58 -23.70 0.58
CA PHE A 95 -24.98 -24.85 1.41
C PHE A 95 -26.33 -24.65 2.09
N ALA A 96 -26.86 -23.42 2.01
CA ALA A 96 -28.16 -23.09 2.57
C ALA A 96 -29.29 -23.52 1.61
N ARG A 97 -29.90 -24.66 1.89
CA ARG A 97 -30.95 -25.18 1.03
C ARG A 97 -32.10 -25.71 1.86
#